data_733e56930cdf6fb7d2e5c96d29e77d9b
#
_entry.id   733e56930cdf6fb7d2e5c96d29e77d9b
#
_cell.length_a   1.000
_cell.length_b   1.000
_cell.length_c   1.000
_cell.angle_alpha   90.00
_cell.angle_beta   90.00
_cell.angle_gamma   90.00
#
_symmetry.space_group_name_H-M   'P 1'
#
loop_
_entity.id
_entity.type
_entity.pdbx_description
1 polymer ?
#
loop_
_entity_poly.entity_id
_entity_poly.type
_entity_poly.pdbx_seq_one_letter_code
_entity_poly.pdbx_strand_id
1 'polypeptide(L)'
;MFRDVLKQLRKRENMTQGDLAKALNISRSTIAMYETDIRNPDHDMMLKISKLFNVSMDFLYERDTPEAPQLSEGEQLLLDMFRQIPEDQQKVFLEMGRVYANSLKKN
;
A
#
# COMPACT_ATOMS: atom_id res chain seq x y z
N MET A 1 10.80 6.18 8.21
CA MET A 1 10.85 7.56 7.68
C MET A 1 10.59 7.54 6.19
N PHE A 2 10.03 8.58 5.66
CA PHE A 2 9.65 8.65 4.24
C PHE A 2 10.81 8.28 3.29
N ARG A 3 12.02 8.74 3.59
CA ARG A 3 13.20 8.44 2.77
C ARG A 3 13.38 6.93 2.56
N ASP A 4 13.17 6.17 3.62
CA ASP A 4 13.34 4.72 3.57
C ASP A 4 12.21 4.06 2.79
N VAL A 5 10.98 4.55 2.97
CA VAL A 5 9.81 4.05 2.25
C VAL A 5 9.97 4.30 0.75
N LEU A 6 10.35 5.52 0.36
CA LEU A 6 10.54 5.86 -1.05
C LEU A 6 11.61 4.98 -1.70
N LYS A 7 12.73 4.80 -1.01
CA LYS A 7 13.83 3.96 -1.50
C LYS A 7 13.40 2.51 -1.67
N GLN A 8 12.65 1.98 -0.70
CA GLN A 8 12.13 0.61 -0.76
C GLN A 8 11.15 0.42 -1.92
N LEU A 9 10.24 1.37 -2.12
CA LEU A 9 9.28 1.32 -3.21
C LEU A 9 9.98 1.35 -4.56
N ARG A 10 10.97 2.23 -4.70
CA ARG A 10 11.75 2.33 -5.92
C ARG A 10 12.46 1.00 -6.24
N LYS A 11 13.10 0.41 -5.25
CA LYS A 11 13.83 -0.86 -5.42
C LYS A 11 12.88 -2.02 -5.70
N ARG A 12 11.71 -2.01 -5.08
CA ARG A 12 10.68 -3.02 -5.32
C ARG A 12 10.29 -3.07 -6.80
N GLU A 13 10.22 -1.91 -7.44
CA GLU A 13 9.86 -1.80 -8.85
C GLU A 13 11.09 -1.81 -9.78
N ASN A 14 12.26 -2.09 -9.25
CA ASN A 14 13.52 -2.13 -10.01
C ASN A 14 13.82 -0.82 -10.75
N MET A 15 13.51 0.31 -10.12
CA MET A 15 13.72 1.64 -10.68
C MET A 15 15.01 2.25 -10.15
N THR A 16 15.75 2.94 -11.04
CA THR A 16 16.86 3.80 -10.60
C THR A 16 16.29 5.13 -10.12
N GLN A 17 17.12 5.94 -9.46
CA GLN A 17 16.72 7.30 -9.10
C GLN A 17 16.31 8.11 -10.33
N GLY A 18 17.02 7.92 -11.45
CA GLY A 18 16.68 8.57 -12.71
C GLY A 18 15.33 8.13 -13.27
N ASP A 19 15.02 6.84 -13.17
CA ASP A 19 13.74 6.31 -13.62
C ASP A 19 12.58 6.91 -12.83
N LEU A 20 12.74 6.98 -11.52
CA LEU A 20 11.72 7.56 -10.64
C LEU A 20 11.56 9.06 -10.92
N ALA A 21 12.67 9.77 -11.13
CA ALA A 21 12.63 11.18 -11.45
C ALA A 21 11.85 11.45 -12.74
N LYS A 22 12.05 10.63 -13.76
CA LYS A 22 11.29 10.72 -15.01
C LYS A 22 9.80 10.46 -14.79
N ALA A 23 9.48 9.44 -14.02
CA ALA A 23 8.08 9.07 -13.74
C ALA A 23 7.34 10.19 -13.00
N LEU A 24 8.04 10.92 -12.14
CA LEU A 24 7.47 12.02 -11.37
C LEU A 24 7.67 13.38 -12.02
N ASN A 25 8.38 13.43 -13.14
CA ASN A 25 8.68 14.67 -13.89
C ASN A 25 9.46 15.68 -13.02
N ILE A 26 10.46 15.21 -12.31
CA ILE A 26 11.35 16.03 -11.48
C ILE A 26 12.80 15.62 -11.75
N SER A 27 13.75 16.35 -11.17
CA SER A 27 15.16 16.05 -11.36
C SER A 27 15.60 14.87 -10.50
N ARG A 28 16.65 14.17 -10.95
CA ARG A 28 17.27 13.10 -10.18
C ARG A 28 17.81 13.61 -8.84
N SER A 29 18.36 14.82 -8.83
CA SER A 29 18.88 15.42 -7.58
C SER A 29 17.76 15.61 -6.55
N THR A 30 16.55 15.92 -6.98
CA THR A 30 15.39 16.03 -6.09
C THR A 30 15.08 14.66 -5.45
N ILE A 31 15.12 13.59 -6.24
CA ILE A 31 14.93 12.23 -5.71
C ILE A 31 16.01 11.92 -4.67
N ALA A 32 17.28 12.24 -4.97
CA ALA A 32 18.36 12.01 -4.03
C ALA A 32 18.15 12.77 -2.71
N MET A 33 17.65 13.99 -2.78
CA MET A 33 17.34 14.77 -1.59
C MET A 33 16.21 14.15 -0.76
N TYR A 34 15.19 13.60 -1.42
CA TYR A 34 14.11 12.89 -0.74
C TYR A 34 14.62 11.63 -0.04
N GLU A 35 15.53 10.90 -0.68
CA GLU A 35 16.05 9.64 -0.15
C GLU A 35 17.13 9.83 0.93
N THR A 36 17.61 11.06 1.11
CA THR A 36 18.59 11.39 2.15
C THR A 36 18.00 12.27 3.25
N ASP A 37 16.70 12.53 3.22
CA ASP A 37 15.98 13.31 4.21
C ASP A 37 16.41 14.79 4.26
N ILE A 38 17.04 15.28 3.18
CA ILE A 38 17.42 16.68 3.05
C ILE A 38 16.20 17.54 2.72
N ARG A 39 15.27 16.96 1.95
CA ARG A 39 14.06 17.63 1.51
C ARG A 39 12.88 16.66 1.55
N ASN A 40 11.72 17.15 1.95
CA ASN A 40 10.48 16.38 1.94
C ASN A 40 9.60 16.84 0.79
N PRO A 41 8.89 15.91 0.10
CA PRO A 41 7.94 16.29 -0.92
C PRO A 41 6.77 17.05 -0.33
N ASP A 42 6.18 17.95 -1.12
CA ASP A 42 4.93 18.59 -0.74
C ASP A 42 3.76 17.61 -0.91
N HIS A 43 2.57 18.07 -0.53
CA HIS A 43 1.37 17.24 -0.57
C HIS A 43 1.08 16.73 -2.00
N ASP A 44 1.19 17.61 -2.99
CA ASP A 44 0.91 17.24 -4.40
C ASP A 44 1.87 16.18 -4.89
N MET A 45 3.15 16.30 -4.53
CA MET A 45 4.16 15.30 -4.89
C MET A 45 3.89 13.97 -4.17
N MET A 46 3.47 14.03 -2.90
CA MET A 46 3.11 12.82 -2.15
C MET A 46 1.93 12.10 -2.81
N LEU A 47 0.94 12.84 -3.33
CA LEU A 47 -0.16 12.25 -4.09
C LEU A 47 0.33 11.56 -5.36
N LYS A 48 1.26 12.18 -6.07
CA LYS A 48 1.83 11.57 -7.28
C LYS A 48 2.55 10.28 -6.96
N ILE A 49 3.34 10.27 -5.90
CA ILE A 49 4.07 9.08 -5.45
C ILE A 49 3.10 7.97 -5.04
N SER A 50 2.06 8.33 -4.30
CA SER A 50 1.01 7.41 -3.87
C SER A 50 0.38 6.71 -5.07
N LYS A 51 0.02 7.47 -6.10
CA LYS A 51 -0.59 6.93 -7.31
C LYS A 51 0.38 6.09 -8.13
N LEU A 52 1.62 6.54 -8.24
CA LEU A 52 2.64 5.82 -9.01
C LEU A 52 2.89 4.42 -8.44
N PHE A 53 3.00 4.31 -7.14
CA PHE A 53 3.30 3.04 -6.48
C PHE A 53 2.06 2.30 -5.98
N ASN A 54 0.88 2.89 -6.16
CA ASN A 54 -0.38 2.32 -5.71
C ASN A 54 -0.37 1.98 -4.21
N VAL A 55 0.07 2.93 -3.42
CA VAL A 55 0.09 2.82 -1.96
C VAL A 55 -0.70 3.98 -1.35
N SER A 56 -1.13 3.83 -0.11
CA SER A 56 -1.88 4.88 0.58
C SER A 56 -0.97 6.03 1.01
N MET A 57 -1.55 7.20 1.21
CA MET A 57 -0.83 8.35 1.78
C MET A 57 -0.36 8.05 3.19
N ASP A 58 -1.15 7.34 3.98
CA ASP A 58 -0.77 6.95 5.34
C ASP A 58 0.48 6.08 5.34
N PHE A 59 0.58 5.18 4.38
CA PHE A 59 1.78 4.36 4.20
C PHE A 59 3.01 5.22 3.92
N LEU A 60 2.88 6.21 3.05
CA LEU A 60 3.99 7.09 2.69
C LEU A 60 4.44 7.95 3.86
N TYR A 61 3.49 8.46 4.64
CA TYR A 61 3.82 9.30 5.79
C TYR A 61 4.33 8.53 6.98
N GLU A 62 4.30 7.20 6.92
CA GLU A 62 4.62 6.36 8.07
C GLU A 62 3.95 6.90 9.33
N ARG A 63 2.71 7.38 9.16
CA ARG A 63 1.97 7.74 10.34
C ARG A 63 1.96 6.51 11.22
N ASP A 64 2.32 6.72 12.48
CA ASP A 64 2.15 5.72 13.52
C ASP A 64 0.68 5.34 13.64
N THR A 65 0.15 4.81 12.57
CA THR A 65 -0.90 3.84 12.74
C THR A 65 -0.21 2.72 13.47
N PRO A 66 -0.72 2.33 14.62
CA PRO A 66 -0.29 1.08 15.21
C PRO A 66 -0.23 0.11 14.04
N GLU A 67 0.91 -0.52 13.87
CA GLU A 67 1.20 -1.47 12.80
C GLU A 67 -0.09 -2.06 12.29
N ALA A 68 -0.37 -1.90 10.98
CA ALA A 68 -1.52 -2.55 10.38
C ALA A 68 -1.63 -3.90 11.04
N PRO A 69 -2.71 -4.17 11.78
CA PRO A 69 -2.75 -5.36 12.61
C PRO A 69 -2.34 -6.53 11.74
N GLN A 70 -1.23 -7.15 12.09
CA GLN A 70 -0.81 -8.33 11.39
C GLN A 70 -2.02 -9.24 11.35
N LEU A 71 -2.36 -9.70 10.18
CA LEU A 71 -3.50 -10.59 10.02
C LEU A 71 -3.33 -11.77 10.95
N SER A 72 -4.38 -12.09 11.69
CA SER A 72 -4.39 -13.30 12.52
C SER A 72 -4.29 -14.52 11.61
N GLU A 73 -3.97 -15.68 12.19
CA GLU A 73 -3.91 -16.93 11.43
C GLU A 73 -5.24 -17.19 10.71
N GLY A 74 -6.37 -16.92 11.38
CA GLY A 74 -7.69 -17.07 10.76
C GLY A 74 -7.91 -16.13 9.60
N GLU A 75 -7.50 -14.88 9.73
CA GLU A 75 -7.61 -13.90 8.64
C GLU A 75 -6.73 -14.28 7.46
N GLN A 76 -5.52 -14.74 7.71
CA GLN A 76 -4.62 -15.17 6.64
C GLN A 76 -5.17 -16.38 5.92
N LEU A 77 -5.69 -17.35 6.65
CA LEU A 77 -6.33 -18.53 6.08
C LEU A 77 -7.54 -18.15 5.23
N LEU A 78 -8.35 -17.21 5.72
CA LEU A 78 -9.51 -16.72 4.99
C LEU A 78 -9.11 -16.10 3.64
N LEU A 79 -8.06 -15.29 3.63
CA LEU A 79 -7.55 -14.68 2.40
C LEU A 79 -7.02 -15.75 1.43
N ASP A 80 -6.30 -16.74 1.95
CA ASP A 80 -5.76 -17.80 1.13
C ASP A 80 -6.89 -18.63 0.47
N MET A 81 -7.92 -18.93 1.25
CA MET A 81 -9.09 -19.64 0.71
C MET A 81 -9.81 -18.80 -0.35
N PHE A 82 -9.98 -17.51 -0.10
CA PHE A 82 -10.64 -16.61 -1.02
C PHE A 82 -9.91 -16.54 -2.36
N ARG A 83 -8.57 -16.50 -2.33
CA ARG A 83 -7.75 -16.45 -3.54
C ARG A 83 -7.83 -17.73 -4.38
N GLN A 84 -8.13 -18.85 -3.74
CA GLN A 84 -8.27 -20.12 -4.45
C GLN A 84 -9.63 -20.29 -5.11
N ILE A 85 -10.61 -19.44 -4.75
CA ILE A 85 -11.95 -19.52 -5.30
C ILE A 85 -11.98 -18.82 -6.67
N PRO A 86 -12.59 -19.45 -7.71
CA PRO A 86 -12.75 -18.79 -9.00
C PRO A 86 -13.47 -17.45 -8.84
N GLU A 87 -13.08 -16.47 -9.65
CA GLU A 87 -13.58 -15.11 -9.54
C GLU A 87 -15.11 -15.02 -9.57
N ASP A 88 -15.74 -15.82 -10.43
CA ASP A 88 -17.21 -15.85 -10.54
C ASP A 88 -17.89 -16.38 -9.28
N GLN A 89 -17.18 -17.15 -8.46
CA GLN A 89 -17.71 -17.74 -7.23
C GLN A 89 -17.32 -16.93 -5.99
N GLN A 90 -16.39 -16.00 -6.11
CA GLN A 90 -15.96 -15.18 -4.98
C GLN A 90 -17.12 -14.37 -4.40
N LYS A 91 -18.03 -13.91 -5.24
CA LYS A 91 -19.23 -13.17 -4.80
C LYS A 91 -20.11 -14.01 -3.89
N VAL A 92 -20.29 -15.28 -4.22
CA VAL A 92 -21.07 -16.20 -3.40
C VAL A 92 -20.43 -16.37 -2.03
N PHE A 93 -19.10 -16.55 -2.01
CA PHE A 93 -18.36 -16.70 -0.77
C PHE A 93 -18.52 -15.47 0.13
N LEU A 94 -18.38 -14.28 -0.45
CA LEU A 94 -18.55 -13.02 0.30
C LEU A 94 -19.98 -12.88 0.83
N GLU A 95 -20.97 -13.25 0.05
CA GLU A 95 -22.36 -13.19 0.46
C GLU A 95 -22.64 -14.13 1.63
N MET A 96 -22.11 -15.35 1.59
CA MET A 96 -22.25 -16.32 2.66
C MET A 96 -21.62 -15.79 3.96
N GLY A 97 -20.42 -15.21 3.84
CA GLY A 97 -19.75 -14.63 5.00
C GLY A 97 -20.51 -13.46 5.60
N ARG A 98 -21.09 -12.61 4.75
CA ARG A 98 -21.87 -11.46 5.20
C ARG A 98 -23.15 -11.91 5.93
N VAL A 99 -23.85 -12.87 5.37
CA VAL A 99 -25.07 -13.40 5.99
C VAL A 99 -24.76 -14.00 7.36
N TYR A 100 -23.70 -14.79 7.43
CA TYR A 100 -23.28 -15.40 8.68
C TYR A 100 -22.92 -14.34 9.73
N ALA A 101 -22.10 -13.35 9.33
CA ALA A 101 -21.70 -12.28 10.25
C ALA A 101 -22.89 -11.47 10.76
N ASN A 102 -23.85 -11.18 9.88
CA ASN A 102 -25.05 -10.45 10.27
C ASN A 102 -25.94 -11.25 11.22
N SER A 103 -25.98 -12.58 11.06
CA SER A 103 -26.77 -13.44 11.95
C SER A 103 -26.25 -13.39 13.40
N LEU A 104 -24.95 -13.18 13.56
CA LEU A 104 -24.32 -13.09 14.88
C LEU A 104 -24.60 -11.75 15.59
N LYS A 105 -24.97 -10.72 14.84
CA LYS A 105 -25.30 -9.40 15.39
C LYS A 105 -26.71 -9.30 15.91
N LYS A 106 -27.56 -10.29 15.65
CA LYS A 106 -28.93 -10.32 16.17
C LYS A 106 -28.90 -10.92 17.56
N ASN A 107 -29.30 -10.14 18.51
CA ASN A 107 -29.62 -10.63 19.84
C ASN A 107 -31.04 -11.08 19.90
#